data_497946206e41ad5e2b51a961facb05d8
#
_entry.id   497946206e41ad5e2b51a961facb05d8
#
_cell.length_a   1.000
_cell.length_b   1.000
_cell.length_c   1.000
_cell.angle_alpha   90.00
_cell.angle_beta   90.00
_cell.angle_gamma   90.00
#
_symmetry.space_group_name_H-M   'P 1'
#
loop_
_entity.id
_entity.type
_entity.pdbx_description
1 polymer ?
#
loop_
_entity_poly.entity_id
_entity_poly.type
_entity_poly.pdbx_seq_one_letter_code
_entity_poly.pdbx_strand_id
1 'polypeptide(L)'
;CGCGCGSDTDDGSCGCGSNETSGCGGCSGCGGGAPLFDGANVGKVCRVHYKGTFNDGTQFDSSYDRGEPLEFTCGAGMMILGFDKAVADMNVGDIIDIHLMPEEAYGEKNPDAIITVPISELAGSEELKVDDMVYLQNVYGQPFPAKVTALTENDITFDANHEMAGKELNFKIELVEVK
;
A
#
# COMPACT_ATOMS: atom_id res chain seq x y z
N CYS A 1 25.82 23.88 17.23
CA CYS A 1 26.12 23.16 16.00
C CYS A 1 25.82 24.12 14.86
N GLY A 2 26.88 24.63 14.19
CA GLY A 2 26.76 25.69 13.23
C GLY A 2 26.23 25.22 11.87
N CYS A 3 25.13 25.76 11.44
CA CYS A 3 24.78 25.81 10.03
C CYS A 3 25.43 27.04 9.44
N GLY A 4 26.56 26.86 8.78
CA GLY A 4 27.20 27.89 7.98
C GLY A 4 26.41 28.13 6.71
N CYS A 5 25.68 29.23 6.64
CA CYS A 5 25.18 29.76 5.39
C CYS A 5 26.33 30.53 4.75
N GLY A 6 26.92 29.96 3.70
CA GLY A 6 27.82 30.69 2.81
C GLY A 6 27.03 31.73 2.04
N SER A 7 27.47 32.96 2.13
CA SER A 7 27.00 34.11 1.36
C SER A 7 27.29 33.90 -0.11
N ASP A 8 26.30 34.12 -0.94
CA ASP A 8 26.36 34.93 -2.15
C ASP A 8 24.97 35.08 -2.79
N THR A 9 24.53 36.32 -2.70
CA THR A 9 23.69 37.12 -3.60
C THR A 9 22.39 36.59 -4.19
N ASP A 10 21.40 37.38 -3.90
CA ASP A 10 20.16 37.78 -4.56
C ASP A 10 18.81 37.22 -4.04
N ASP A 11 18.15 38.18 -3.41
CA ASP A 11 16.70 38.38 -3.26
C ASP A 11 15.76 37.16 -3.21
N GLY A 12 15.43 36.80 -1.99
CA GLY A 12 14.30 35.91 -1.69
C GLY A 12 13.94 36.06 -0.22
N SER A 13 13.20 37.13 0.10
CA SER A 13 12.66 37.43 1.43
C SER A 13 11.93 36.23 2.05
N CYS A 14 12.61 35.54 2.97
CA CYS A 14 11.94 34.64 3.93
C CYS A 14 11.33 35.54 5.04
N GLY A 15 10.12 36.00 4.82
CA GLY A 15 9.33 36.69 5.83
C GLY A 15 8.87 35.68 6.91
N CYS A 16 9.59 35.64 8.03
CA CYS A 16 9.07 35.12 9.27
C CYS A 16 8.03 36.07 9.82
N GLY A 17 6.77 35.86 9.48
CA GLY A 17 5.65 36.52 10.13
C GLY A 17 5.56 36.04 11.56
N SER A 18 5.86 36.95 12.48
CA SER A 18 5.65 36.79 13.91
C SER A 18 4.17 36.59 14.21
N ASN A 19 3.78 35.40 14.68
CA ASN A 19 2.72 35.29 15.66
C ASN A 19 3.06 34.19 16.67
N GLU A 20 3.06 34.60 17.93
CA GLU A 20 3.43 33.84 19.09
C GLU A 20 2.47 32.71 19.36
N THR A 21 2.94 31.46 19.50
CA THR A 21 2.79 30.63 20.70
C THR A 21 3.30 29.22 20.46
N SER A 22 4.33 28.89 21.26
CA SER A 22 4.65 27.58 21.83
C SER A 22 5.04 26.41 20.92
N GLY A 23 6.30 26.04 21.00
CA GLY A 23 6.75 24.68 20.85
C GLY A 23 7.58 24.34 19.62
N CYS A 24 8.82 24.87 19.55
CA CYS A 24 9.86 24.26 18.74
C CYS A 24 10.25 22.91 19.40
N GLY A 25 9.52 21.87 19.05
CA GLY A 25 9.86 20.50 19.41
C GLY A 25 10.57 19.80 18.27
N GLY A 26 11.90 19.70 18.38
CA GLY A 26 12.69 18.62 17.79
C GLY A 26 12.70 18.47 16.26
N CYS A 27 13.66 19.12 15.60
CA CYS A 27 14.16 18.65 14.32
C CYS A 27 14.87 17.31 14.51
N SER A 28 14.17 16.22 14.36
CA SER A 28 14.76 14.88 14.28
C SER A 28 14.59 14.32 12.87
N GLY A 29 15.72 14.26 12.15
CA GLY A 29 15.88 13.32 11.05
C GLY A 29 15.56 13.84 9.65
N CYS A 30 16.54 14.46 9.01
CA CYS A 30 16.62 14.54 7.55
C CYS A 30 16.78 13.14 6.97
N GLY A 31 15.73 12.58 6.39
CA GLY A 31 15.86 11.31 5.70
C GLY A 31 14.53 10.54 5.60
N GLY A 32 13.50 11.18 5.10
CA GLY A 32 12.26 10.50 4.79
C GLY A 32 11.37 11.43 4.00
N GLY A 33 10.77 10.92 2.93
CA GLY A 33 9.76 11.66 2.18
C GLY A 33 8.71 12.22 3.14
N ALA A 34 8.12 13.36 2.80
CA ALA A 34 7.04 13.94 3.57
C ALA A 34 5.96 12.88 3.82
N PRO A 35 5.40 12.80 5.03
CA PRO A 35 4.34 11.86 5.31
C PRO A 35 3.16 12.10 4.36
N LEU A 36 2.53 11.02 3.91
CA LEU A 36 1.44 11.09 2.93
C LEU A 36 0.18 11.75 3.51
N PHE A 37 0.09 11.85 4.82
CA PHE A 37 -1.03 12.43 5.58
C PHE A 37 -0.58 12.78 7.01
N ASP A 38 -1.40 13.56 7.72
CA ASP A 38 -1.15 13.95 9.10
C ASP A 38 -1.86 12.99 10.08
N GLY A 39 -1.25 12.73 11.23
CA GLY A 39 -1.82 11.91 12.29
C GLY A 39 -0.89 11.80 13.50
N ALA A 40 -1.44 11.47 14.66
CA ALA A 40 -0.70 11.39 15.93
C ALA A 40 0.43 10.34 15.92
N ASN A 41 0.29 9.29 15.13
CA ASN A 41 1.22 8.18 15.02
C ASN A 41 2.09 8.23 13.77
N VAL A 42 1.90 9.23 12.91
CA VAL A 42 2.69 9.39 11.68
C VAL A 42 4.18 9.53 11.99
N GLY A 43 5.01 8.77 11.30
CA GLY A 43 6.46 8.70 11.52
C GLY A 43 6.90 7.79 12.66
N LYS A 44 5.96 7.16 13.36
CA LYS A 44 6.25 6.22 14.43
C LYS A 44 6.12 4.78 13.97
N VAL A 45 6.85 3.88 14.61
CA VAL A 45 6.71 2.44 14.40
C VAL A 45 5.50 1.95 15.17
N CYS A 46 4.50 1.48 14.45
CA CYS A 46 3.27 0.94 15.02
C CYS A 46 3.27 -0.59 14.94
N ARG A 47 2.81 -1.22 16.01
CA ARG A 47 2.54 -2.65 16.04
C ARG A 47 1.05 -2.86 16.15
N VAL A 48 0.49 -3.55 15.19
CA VAL A 48 -0.95 -3.79 15.10
C VAL A 48 -1.26 -5.27 14.90
N HIS A 49 -2.34 -5.71 15.51
CA HIS A 49 -3.02 -6.91 15.06
C HIS A 49 -4.11 -6.52 14.07
N TYR A 50 -4.25 -7.29 13.02
CA TYR A 50 -5.29 -7.05 12.01
C TYR A 50 -5.93 -8.35 11.54
N LYS A 51 -7.14 -8.22 11.07
CA LYS A 51 -7.88 -9.27 10.39
C LYS A 51 -8.54 -8.69 9.16
N GLY A 52 -8.14 -9.18 7.99
CA GLY A 52 -8.71 -8.78 6.71
C GLY A 52 -9.78 -9.75 6.25
N THR A 53 -10.94 -9.21 5.87
CA THR A 53 -12.06 -9.97 5.32
C THR A 53 -12.62 -9.27 4.07
N PHE A 54 -13.21 -10.05 3.17
CA PHE A 54 -13.98 -9.53 2.05
C PHE A 54 -15.41 -9.17 2.48
N ASN A 55 -16.17 -8.53 1.61
CA ASN A 55 -17.58 -8.20 1.85
C ASN A 55 -18.48 -9.44 2.05
N ASP A 56 -18.08 -10.58 1.54
CA ASP A 56 -18.74 -11.86 1.76
C ASP A 56 -18.45 -12.48 3.13
N GLY A 57 -17.58 -11.83 3.94
CA GLY A 57 -17.17 -12.31 5.25
C GLY A 57 -16.00 -13.30 5.21
N THR A 58 -15.50 -13.64 4.04
CA THR A 58 -14.37 -14.56 3.89
C THR A 58 -13.09 -13.87 4.35
N GLN A 59 -12.40 -14.46 5.31
CA GLN A 59 -11.09 -13.99 5.75
C GLN A 59 -10.03 -14.35 4.71
N PHE A 60 -9.21 -13.37 4.31
CA PHE A 60 -8.09 -13.59 3.41
C PHE A 60 -6.73 -13.48 4.10
N ASP A 61 -6.63 -12.69 5.17
CA ASP A 61 -5.40 -12.55 5.95
C ASP A 61 -5.69 -12.18 7.41
N SER A 62 -4.80 -12.57 8.33
CA SER A 62 -4.90 -12.23 9.74
C SER A 62 -3.56 -12.37 10.43
N SER A 63 -3.17 -11.36 11.19
CA SER A 63 -2.00 -11.42 12.07
C SER A 63 -2.24 -12.28 13.31
N TYR A 64 -3.50 -12.47 13.71
CA TYR A 64 -3.86 -13.35 14.83
C TYR A 64 -3.54 -14.81 14.52
N ASP A 65 -3.73 -15.24 13.26
CA ASP A 65 -3.42 -16.61 12.83
C ASP A 65 -1.91 -16.87 12.78
N ARG A 66 -1.13 -15.82 12.53
CA ARG A 66 0.34 -15.87 12.57
C ARG A 66 0.90 -15.77 13.99
N GLY A 67 0.11 -15.25 14.92
CA GLY A 67 0.53 -15.02 16.32
C GLY A 67 1.53 -13.87 16.49
N GLU A 68 1.77 -13.09 15.45
CA GLU A 68 2.71 -11.98 15.46
C GLU A 68 2.04 -10.67 15.01
N PRO A 69 2.20 -9.58 15.77
CA PRO A 69 1.70 -8.28 15.35
C PRO A 69 2.49 -7.78 14.13
N LEU A 70 1.81 -7.12 13.23
CA LEU A 70 2.44 -6.45 12.11
C LEU A 70 3.14 -5.18 12.60
N GLU A 71 4.44 -5.06 12.34
CA GLU A 71 5.23 -3.88 12.64
C GLU A 71 5.48 -3.07 11.35
N PHE A 72 5.12 -1.82 11.36
CA PHE A 72 5.34 -0.92 10.22
C PHE A 72 5.49 0.53 10.69
N THR A 73 6.07 1.37 9.84
CA THR A 73 6.17 2.82 10.10
C THR A 73 4.96 3.52 9.50
N CYS A 74 4.14 4.13 10.37
CA CYS A 74 2.95 4.85 9.96
C CYS A 74 3.32 6.08 9.11
N GLY A 75 2.62 6.29 8.01
CA GLY A 75 2.86 7.40 7.08
C GLY A 75 4.03 7.24 6.13
N ALA A 76 4.76 6.11 6.19
CA ALA A 76 5.87 5.82 5.28
C ALA A 76 5.43 5.18 3.96
N GLY A 77 4.14 4.92 3.77
CA GLY A 77 3.61 4.24 2.58
C GLY A 77 3.97 2.76 2.51
N MET A 78 4.27 2.14 3.65
CA MET A 78 4.57 0.70 3.73
C MET A 78 3.31 -0.17 3.64
N MET A 79 2.15 0.42 3.95
CA MET A 79 0.85 -0.23 3.96
C MET A 79 -0.12 0.46 3.00
N ILE A 80 -1.27 -0.16 2.77
CA ILE A 80 -2.35 0.46 2.00
C ILE A 80 -2.81 1.74 2.69
N LEU A 81 -3.09 2.77 1.89
CA LEU A 81 -3.32 4.13 2.38
C LEU A 81 -4.44 4.23 3.42
N GLY A 82 -5.55 3.53 3.19
CA GLY A 82 -6.68 3.54 4.12
C GLY A 82 -6.36 2.89 5.47
N PHE A 83 -5.56 1.83 5.47
CA PHE A 83 -5.08 1.16 6.68
C PHE A 83 -4.12 2.08 7.47
N ASP A 84 -3.17 2.68 6.78
CA ASP A 84 -2.16 3.55 7.36
C ASP A 84 -2.79 4.81 8.00
N LYS A 85 -3.76 5.44 7.30
CA LYS A 85 -4.56 6.54 7.85
C LYS A 85 -5.33 6.16 9.11
N ALA A 86 -5.95 4.98 9.11
CA ALA A 86 -6.72 4.52 10.25
C ALA A 86 -5.85 4.39 11.49
N VAL A 87 -4.65 3.80 11.36
CA VAL A 87 -3.70 3.64 12.46
C VAL A 87 -3.12 4.98 12.92
N ALA A 88 -3.02 5.96 12.02
CA ALA A 88 -2.48 7.28 12.34
C ALA A 88 -3.24 8.01 13.47
N ASP A 89 -4.55 7.79 13.55
CA ASP A 89 -5.43 8.44 14.53
C ASP A 89 -5.80 7.53 15.73
N MET A 90 -5.32 6.27 15.74
CA MET A 90 -5.62 5.31 16.80
C MET A 90 -4.78 5.56 18.07
N ASN A 91 -5.35 5.24 19.22
CA ASN A 91 -4.61 5.12 20.47
C ASN A 91 -4.23 3.66 20.74
N VAL A 92 -3.16 3.45 21.51
CA VAL A 92 -2.74 2.11 21.92
C VAL A 92 -3.88 1.43 22.71
N GLY A 93 -4.28 0.25 22.25
CA GLY A 93 -5.39 -0.52 22.78
C GLY A 93 -6.73 -0.30 22.10
N ASP A 94 -6.80 0.61 21.13
CA ASP A 94 -8.02 0.81 20.34
C ASP A 94 -8.19 -0.30 19.29
N ILE A 95 -9.43 -0.68 19.10
CA ILE A 95 -9.85 -1.62 18.04
C ILE A 95 -10.82 -0.91 17.14
N ILE A 96 -10.51 -0.86 15.86
CA ILE A 96 -11.41 -0.26 14.86
C ILE A 96 -11.66 -1.23 13.71
N ASP A 97 -12.85 -1.14 13.17
CA ASP A 97 -13.22 -1.80 11.92
C ASP A 97 -13.26 -0.76 10.81
N ILE A 98 -12.48 -0.96 9.76
CA ILE A 98 -12.43 -0.08 8.60
C ILE A 98 -12.91 -0.82 7.36
N HIS A 99 -13.62 -0.09 6.51
CA HIS A 99 -14.03 -0.55 5.19
C HIS A 99 -13.25 0.25 4.15
N LEU A 100 -12.50 -0.46 3.33
CA LEU A 100 -11.68 0.14 2.29
C LEU A 100 -12.26 -0.14 0.92
N MET A 101 -12.47 0.94 0.17
CA MET A 101 -12.77 0.84 -1.25
C MET A 101 -11.54 0.35 -2.02
N PRO A 102 -11.72 -0.24 -3.19
CA PRO A 102 -10.60 -0.72 -4.02
C PRO A 102 -9.53 0.36 -4.25
N GLU A 103 -9.94 1.61 -4.43
CA GLU A 103 -9.04 2.75 -4.66
C GLU A 103 -8.09 3.02 -3.48
N GLU A 104 -8.55 2.78 -2.26
CA GLU A 104 -7.77 2.99 -1.03
C GLU A 104 -6.99 1.74 -0.59
N ALA A 105 -7.24 0.61 -1.24
CA ALA A 105 -6.60 -0.67 -0.99
C ALA A 105 -5.59 -1.01 -2.11
N TYR A 106 -5.90 -1.99 -2.94
CA TYR A 106 -5.02 -2.46 -4.02
C TYR A 106 -5.31 -1.83 -5.40
N GLY A 107 -6.20 -0.86 -5.44
CA GLY A 107 -6.66 -0.21 -6.65
C GLY A 107 -7.81 -0.94 -7.34
N GLU A 108 -8.43 -0.26 -8.27
CA GLU A 108 -9.44 -0.85 -9.14
C GLU A 108 -8.81 -1.81 -10.15
N LYS A 109 -9.64 -2.71 -10.70
CA LYS A 109 -9.20 -3.52 -11.84
C LYS A 109 -8.91 -2.63 -13.03
N ASN A 110 -7.68 -2.66 -13.50
CA ASN A 110 -7.26 -1.95 -14.69
C ASN A 110 -7.58 -2.81 -15.92
N PRO A 111 -8.44 -2.33 -16.84
CA PRO A 111 -8.71 -3.04 -18.08
C PRO A 111 -7.46 -3.15 -18.99
N ASP A 112 -6.51 -2.22 -18.85
CA ASP A 112 -5.25 -2.24 -19.60
C ASP A 112 -4.29 -3.34 -19.13
N ALA A 113 -4.51 -3.88 -17.93
CA ALA A 113 -3.77 -5.02 -17.41
C ALA A 113 -4.36 -6.38 -17.86
N ILE A 114 -5.44 -6.35 -18.62
CA ILE A 114 -6.00 -7.55 -19.27
C ILE A 114 -5.33 -7.69 -20.64
N ILE A 115 -4.53 -8.73 -20.79
CA ILE A 115 -3.72 -8.96 -21.97
C ILE A 115 -4.25 -10.20 -22.69
N THR A 116 -4.58 -10.06 -23.97
CA THR A 116 -4.94 -11.20 -24.83
C THR A 116 -3.75 -11.53 -25.72
N VAL A 117 -3.27 -12.76 -25.63
CA VAL A 117 -2.11 -13.23 -26.39
C VAL A 117 -2.53 -14.45 -27.22
N PRO A 118 -2.15 -14.51 -28.51
CA PRO A 118 -2.45 -15.68 -29.32
C PRO A 118 -1.66 -16.91 -28.83
N ILE A 119 -2.31 -18.05 -28.80
CA ILE A 119 -1.72 -19.33 -28.36
C ILE A 119 -0.44 -19.67 -29.10
N SER A 120 -0.35 -19.24 -30.36
CA SER A 120 0.83 -19.48 -31.21
C SER A 120 2.12 -18.81 -30.72
N GLU A 121 2.03 -17.79 -29.87
CA GLU A 121 3.19 -17.08 -29.29
C GLU A 121 3.58 -17.59 -27.92
N LEU A 122 2.75 -18.47 -27.33
CA LEU A 122 2.96 -19.03 -26.01
C LEU A 122 3.32 -20.52 -26.09
N ALA A 123 4.58 -20.83 -25.92
CA ALA A 123 5.02 -22.20 -25.83
C ALA A 123 4.49 -22.85 -24.53
N GLY A 124 3.73 -23.94 -24.65
CA GLY A 124 3.15 -24.65 -23.49
C GLY A 124 1.74 -24.20 -23.10
N SER A 125 1.10 -23.38 -23.91
CA SER A 125 -0.26 -22.90 -23.69
C SER A 125 -1.35 -23.99 -23.75
N GLU A 126 -1.03 -25.14 -24.36
CA GLU A 126 -1.97 -26.27 -24.49
C GLU A 126 -2.35 -26.93 -23.16
N GLU A 127 -1.52 -26.76 -22.12
CA GLU A 127 -1.77 -27.31 -20.77
C GLU A 127 -2.43 -26.31 -19.80
N LEU A 128 -2.57 -25.05 -20.22
CA LEU A 128 -3.16 -24.00 -19.39
C LEU A 128 -4.68 -24.15 -19.31
N LYS A 129 -5.19 -23.89 -18.11
CA LYS A 129 -6.62 -23.89 -17.82
C LYS A 129 -7.07 -22.52 -17.38
N VAL A 130 -8.37 -22.27 -17.52
CA VAL A 130 -9.00 -21.11 -16.90
C VAL A 130 -8.78 -21.19 -15.38
N ASP A 131 -8.43 -20.07 -14.78
CA ASP A 131 -8.03 -19.92 -13.37
C ASP A 131 -6.59 -20.32 -13.01
N ASP A 132 -5.79 -20.81 -13.97
CA ASP A 132 -4.37 -21.07 -13.72
C ASP A 132 -3.57 -19.77 -13.56
N MET A 133 -2.60 -19.79 -12.65
CA MET A 133 -1.67 -18.69 -12.46
C MET A 133 -0.39 -18.94 -13.23
N VAL A 134 -0.05 -18.00 -14.10
CA VAL A 134 1.16 -18.07 -14.94
C VAL A 134 2.04 -16.84 -14.70
N TYR A 135 3.33 -17.01 -14.92
CA TYR A 135 4.28 -15.90 -14.87
C TYR A 135 4.61 -15.45 -16.30
N LEU A 136 4.09 -14.29 -16.66
CA LEU A 136 4.43 -13.65 -17.93
C LEU A 136 5.62 -12.73 -17.73
N GLN A 137 6.37 -12.48 -18.80
CA GLN A 137 7.47 -11.52 -18.80
C GLN A 137 7.05 -10.25 -19.52
N ASN A 138 7.32 -9.11 -18.87
CA ASN A 138 7.12 -7.82 -19.54
C ASN A 138 8.23 -7.55 -20.56
N VAL A 139 8.11 -6.46 -21.29
CA VAL A 139 9.10 -6.03 -22.30
C VAL A 139 10.51 -5.81 -21.75
N TYR A 140 10.64 -5.71 -20.43
CA TYR A 140 11.92 -5.57 -19.70
C TYR A 140 12.45 -6.91 -19.19
N GLY A 141 11.78 -8.02 -19.49
CA GLY A 141 12.18 -9.36 -19.03
C GLY A 141 11.87 -9.67 -17.55
N GLN A 142 11.06 -8.85 -16.91
CA GLN A 142 10.65 -9.08 -15.53
C GLN A 142 9.42 -9.98 -15.48
N PRO A 143 9.47 -11.08 -14.68
CA PRO A 143 8.30 -11.92 -14.52
C PRO A 143 7.26 -11.25 -13.63
N PHE A 144 6.00 -11.29 -14.05
CA PHE A 144 4.86 -10.87 -13.25
C PHE A 144 3.78 -11.95 -13.26
N PRO A 145 3.09 -12.16 -12.16
CA PRO A 145 2.01 -13.12 -12.09
C PRO A 145 0.80 -12.63 -12.86
N ALA A 146 0.20 -13.48 -13.65
CA ALA A 146 -1.04 -13.23 -14.36
C ALA A 146 -1.95 -14.45 -14.25
N LYS A 147 -3.24 -14.20 -14.15
CA LYS A 147 -4.25 -15.25 -14.05
C LYS A 147 -4.96 -15.43 -15.38
N VAL A 148 -5.12 -16.69 -15.80
CA VAL A 148 -5.89 -17.01 -17.02
C VAL A 148 -7.38 -16.79 -16.72
N THR A 149 -7.99 -15.80 -17.36
CA THR A 149 -9.43 -15.50 -17.22
C THR A 149 -10.28 -16.09 -18.30
N ALA A 150 -9.74 -16.20 -19.51
CA ALA A 150 -10.42 -16.84 -20.64
C ALA A 150 -9.43 -17.60 -21.50
N LEU A 151 -9.85 -18.75 -21.98
CA LEU A 151 -9.13 -19.59 -22.92
C LEU A 151 -10.04 -19.87 -24.11
N THR A 152 -9.57 -19.50 -25.28
CA THR A 152 -10.21 -19.81 -26.56
C THR A 152 -9.31 -20.70 -27.40
N GLU A 153 -9.77 -21.19 -28.52
CA GLU A 153 -8.98 -22.06 -29.40
C GLU A 153 -7.75 -21.38 -30.01
N ASN A 154 -7.76 -20.05 -30.08
CA ASN A 154 -6.70 -19.26 -30.72
C ASN A 154 -6.01 -18.27 -29.79
N ASP A 155 -6.69 -17.84 -28.73
CA ASP A 155 -6.23 -16.77 -27.86
C ASP A 155 -6.40 -17.12 -26.39
N ILE A 156 -5.48 -16.64 -25.56
CA ILE A 156 -5.56 -16.71 -24.10
C ILE A 156 -5.62 -15.30 -23.55
N THR A 157 -6.58 -15.05 -22.68
CA THR A 157 -6.70 -13.77 -21.98
C THR A 157 -6.17 -13.92 -20.55
N PHE A 158 -5.18 -13.11 -20.24
CA PHE A 158 -4.55 -13.01 -18.93
C PHE A 158 -5.01 -11.75 -18.20
N ASP A 159 -5.31 -11.88 -16.93
CA ASP A 159 -5.55 -10.77 -16.02
C ASP A 159 -4.30 -10.60 -15.15
N ALA A 160 -3.56 -9.54 -15.39
CA ALA A 160 -2.37 -9.16 -14.62
C ALA A 160 -2.69 -8.24 -13.43
N ASN A 161 -3.98 -8.02 -13.15
CA ASN A 161 -4.40 -7.30 -11.95
C ASN A 161 -4.10 -8.12 -10.70
N HIS A 162 -3.85 -7.43 -9.60
CA HIS A 162 -3.73 -8.07 -8.30
C HIS A 162 -5.05 -8.79 -7.94
N GLU A 163 -4.98 -9.96 -7.31
CA GLU A 163 -6.18 -10.74 -6.93
C GLU A 163 -7.17 -9.97 -6.05
N MET A 164 -6.65 -9.00 -5.30
CA MET A 164 -7.43 -8.11 -4.43
C MET A 164 -7.91 -6.84 -5.15
N ALA A 165 -7.45 -6.58 -6.38
CA ALA A 165 -7.85 -5.41 -7.14
C ALA A 165 -9.34 -5.44 -7.47
N GLY A 166 -10.02 -4.30 -7.32
CA GLY A 166 -11.45 -4.17 -7.53
C GLY A 166 -12.32 -4.85 -6.48
N LYS A 167 -11.73 -5.30 -5.37
CA LYS A 167 -12.47 -5.86 -4.24
C LYS A 167 -12.46 -4.88 -3.06
N GLU A 168 -13.61 -4.73 -2.44
CA GLU A 168 -13.75 -4.00 -1.19
C GLU A 168 -13.22 -4.88 -0.05
N LEU A 169 -12.45 -4.28 0.84
CA LEU A 169 -11.80 -4.98 1.92
C LEU A 169 -12.26 -4.41 3.27
N ASN A 170 -12.50 -5.29 4.20
CA ASN A 170 -12.80 -4.93 5.58
C ASN A 170 -11.62 -5.35 6.45
N PHE A 171 -11.07 -4.40 7.20
CA PHE A 171 -10.02 -4.67 8.16
C PHE A 171 -10.47 -4.34 9.56
N LYS A 172 -10.28 -5.28 10.45
CA LYS A 172 -10.33 -5.04 11.88
C LYS A 172 -8.90 -4.85 12.37
N ILE A 173 -8.62 -3.72 12.97
CA ILE A 173 -7.28 -3.31 13.38
C ILE A 173 -7.27 -3.07 14.88
N GLU A 174 -6.30 -3.64 15.56
CA GLU A 174 -6.03 -3.40 16.99
C GLU A 174 -4.61 -2.84 17.13
N LEU A 175 -4.49 -1.63 17.64
CA LEU A 175 -3.20 -1.00 17.89
C LEU A 175 -2.61 -1.49 19.22
N VAL A 176 -1.54 -2.26 19.14
CA VAL A 176 -0.90 -2.89 20.32
C VAL A 176 0.15 -1.98 20.93
N GLU A 177 1.00 -1.40 20.11
CA GLU A 177 2.14 -0.60 20.54
C GLU A 177 2.50 0.48 19.51
N VAL A 178 2.97 1.62 20.00
CA VAL A 178 3.54 2.71 19.20
C VAL A 178 4.90 3.08 19.80
N LYS A 179 5.93 3.08 18.96
CA LYS A 179 7.32 3.44 19.33
C LYS A 179 7.78 4.71 18.66
#